data_f918ebf4f650cc0bbcf3e3bbcf439cec
#
_entry.id   f918ebf4f650cc0bbcf3e3bbcf439cec
#
_cell.length_a   1.000
_cell.length_b   1.000
_cell.length_c   1.000
_cell.angle_alpha   90.00
_cell.angle_beta   90.00
_cell.angle_gamma   90.00
#
_symmetry.space_group_name_H-M   'P 1'
#
loop_
_entity.id
_entity.type
_entity.pdbx_description
1 polymer ?
#
loop_
_entity_poly.entity_id
_entity_poly.type
_entity_poly.pdbx_seq_one_letter_code
_entity_poly.pdbx_strand_id
1 'polypeptide(L)'
;MANQRVLIVAFDALRPDMVTPELMPNLTRFAGEGVRFANNRSTYPTETRVNQTTLVTGTSPSVHGIVGNQFLDLVASPDKLFNTGDETELSAGDRRLGGLLVDTPVLSEILAENGLELAVVSAGTPGGCRILNHKAEEQNFFRFALKRPDASVPSDRITA
;
A
#
# COMPACT_ATOMS: atom_id res chain seq x y z
N MET A 1 -21.62 -17.98 -5.26
CA MET A 1 -21.20 -16.68 -5.89
C MET A 1 -19.93 -16.95 -6.66
N ALA A 2 -19.77 -16.42 -7.88
CA ALA A 2 -18.54 -16.58 -8.63
C ALA A 2 -17.37 -16.01 -7.82
N ASN A 3 -16.25 -16.74 -7.78
CA ASN A 3 -15.06 -16.36 -7.03
C ASN A 3 -14.38 -15.19 -7.78
N GLN A 4 -14.87 -13.97 -7.58
CA GLN A 4 -14.34 -12.76 -8.23
C GLN A 4 -13.01 -12.40 -7.56
N ARG A 5 -12.00 -12.17 -8.39
CA ARG A 5 -10.67 -11.71 -7.94
C ARG A 5 -10.39 -10.35 -8.55
N VAL A 6 -9.79 -9.47 -7.76
CA VAL A 6 -9.32 -8.15 -8.21
C VAL A 6 -7.80 -8.12 -8.11
N LEU A 7 -7.13 -7.72 -9.18
CA LEU A 7 -5.69 -7.50 -9.20
C LEU A 7 -5.43 -6.00 -9.35
N ILE A 8 -4.75 -5.39 -8.39
CA ILE A 8 -4.26 -4.02 -8.47
C ILE A 8 -2.76 -4.08 -8.73
N VAL A 9 -2.29 -3.47 -9.82
CA VAL A 9 -0.88 -3.37 -10.16
C VAL A 9 -0.50 -1.89 -10.20
N ALA A 10 0.34 -1.47 -9.24
CA ALA A 10 0.83 -0.10 -9.17
C ALA A 10 2.28 -0.03 -9.69
N PHE A 11 2.50 0.80 -10.69
CA PHE A 11 3.83 1.11 -11.24
C PHE A 11 4.29 2.45 -10.66
N ASP A 12 5.10 2.39 -9.60
CA ASP A 12 5.69 3.59 -9.00
C ASP A 12 6.63 4.27 -10.02
N ALA A 13 6.58 5.60 -10.08
CA ALA A 13 7.33 6.44 -11.02
C ALA A 13 7.03 6.23 -12.52
N LEU A 14 6.03 5.43 -12.90
CA LEU A 14 5.63 5.32 -14.30
C LEU A 14 4.92 6.59 -14.76
N ARG A 15 5.49 7.27 -15.74
CA ARG A 15 4.88 8.43 -16.40
C ARG A 15 3.85 7.97 -17.44
N PRO A 16 2.66 8.59 -17.49
CA PRO A 16 1.61 8.20 -18.44
C PRO A 16 2.01 8.30 -19.92
N ASP A 17 2.90 9.24 -20.25
CA ASP A 17 3.42 9.42 -21.62
C ASP A 17 4.40 8.33 -22.07
N MET A 18 4.90 7.50 -21.14
CA MET A 18 5.72 6.32 -21.46
C MET A 18 4.89 5.10 -21.84
N VAL A 19 3.56 5.13 -21.61
CA VAL A 19 2.67 4.04 -22.01
C VAL A 19 2.32 4.17 -23.47
N THR A 20 3.24 3.74 -24.32
CA THR A 20 3.11 3.75 -25.79
C THR A 20 3.27 2.34 -26.37
N PRO A 21 2.80 2.08 -27.60
CA PRO A 21 2.98 0.80 -28.26
C PRO A 21 4.44 0.37 -28.37
N GLU A 22 5.36 1.34 -28.53
CA GLU A 22 6.80 1.09 -28.70
C GLU A 22 7.47 0.72 -27.38
N LEU A 23 7.14 1.41 -26.28
CA LEU A 23 7.80 1.23 -24.98
C LEU A 23 7.11 0.18 -24.13
N MET A 24 5.77 0.13 -24.15
CA MET A 24 4.97 -0.74 -23.31
C MET A 24 3.81 -1.38 -24.08
N PRO A 25 4.10 -2.24 -25.09
CA PRO A 25 3.08 -2.78 -26.01
C PRO A 25 1.98 -3.56 -25.31
N ASN A 26 2.34 -4.35 -24.29
CA ASN A 26 1.36 -5.16 -23.54
C ASN A 26 0.42 -4.29 -22.68
N LEU A 27 0.96 -3.28 -22.01
CA LEU A 27 0.16 -2.37 -21.21
C LEU A 27 -0.73 -1.49 -22.09
N THR A 28 -0.22 -1.04 -23.23
CA THR A 28 -0.99 -0.28 -24.22
C THR A 28 -2.15 -1.10 -24.78
N ARG A 29 -1.90 -2.36 -25.14
CA ARG A 29 -2.96 -3.28 -25.60
C ARG A 29 -4.01 -3.51 -24.50
N PHE A 30 -3.58 -3.82 -23.28
CA PHE A 30 -4.47 -4.02 -22.14
C PHE A 30 -5.34 -2.79 -21.87
N ALA A 31 -4.75 -1.59 -21.92
CA ALA A 31 -5.49 -0.34 -21.74
C ALA A 31 -6.53 -0.10 -22.86
N GLY A 32 -6.28 -0.60 -24.07
CA GLY A 32 -7.24 -0.54 -25.19
C GLY A 32 -8.45 -1.46 -25.03
N GLU A 33 -8.33 -2.51 -24.23
CA GLU A 33 -9.40 -3.48 -23.91
C GLU A 33 -10.22 -3.06 -22.66
N GLY A 34 -9.81 -2.01 -21.96
CA GLY A 34 -10.39 -1.57 -20.71
C GLY A 34 -10.80 -0.10 -20.71
N VAL A 35 -10.81 0.49 -19.51
CA VAL A 35 -11.13 1.90 -19.31
C VAL A 35 -9.88 2.66 -18.88
N ARG A 36 -9.55 3.73 -19.60
CA ARG A 36 -8.45 4.65 -19.27
C ARG A 36 -9.00 5.93 -18.64
N PHE A 37 -8.58 6.21 -17.42
CA PHE A 37 -8.95 7.44 -16.70
C PHE A 37 -7.96 8.56 -17.02
N ALA A 38 -8.32 9.44 -17.98
CA ALA A 38 -7.43 10.51 -18.44
C ALA A 38 -7.19 11.62 -17.39
N ASN A 39 -8.12 11.81 -16.46
CA ASN A 39 -8.08 12.86 -15.45
C ASN A 39 -7.84 12.34 -14.03
N ASN A 40 -7.36 11.12 -13.89
CA ASN A 40 -6.97 10.61 -12.57
C ASN A 40 -5.75 11.37 -12.04
N ARG A 41 -5.78 11.74 -10.77
CA ARG A 41 -4.72 12.51 -10.11
C ARG A 41 -4.34 11.86 -8.80
N SER A 42 -3.06 11.92 -8.47
CA SER A 42 -2.58 11.56 -7.15
C SER A 42 -3.05 12.56 -6.09
N THR A 43 -3.14 12.10 -4.85
CA THR A 43 -3.36 12.97 -3.69
C THR A 43 -2.09 13.82 -3.43
N TYR A 44 -2.27 15.06 -2.96
CA TYR A 44 -1.17 15.91 -2.52
C TYR A 44 -0.88 15.67 -1.02
N PRO A 45 0.39 15.60 -0.62
CA PRO A 45 1.61 15.60 -1.46
C PRO A 45 1.72 14.32 -2.30
N THR A 46 2.27 14.46 -3.53
CA THR A 46 2.38 13.36 -4.50
C THR A 46 3.53 12.42 -4.16
N GLU A 47 3.55 11.92 -2.94
CA GLU A 47 4.56 11.01 -2.43
C GLU A 47 4.05 9.57 -2.38
N THR A 48 4.96 8.61 -2.51
CA THR A 48 4.61 7.18 -2.64
C THR A 48 3.78 6.69 -1.47
N ARG A 49 4.24 6.87 -0.21
CA ARG A 49 3.53 6.32 0.96
C ARG A 49 2.22 7.02 1.24
N VAL A 50 2.13 8.32 0.99
CA VAL A 50 0.88 9.08 1.07
C VAL A 50 -0.16 8.49 0.12
N ASN A 51 0.22 8.26 -1.14
CA ASN A 51 -0.70 7.74 -2.14
C ASN A 51 -1.00 6.24 -1.96
N GLN A 52 -0.05 5.45 -1.45
CA GLN A 52 -0.31 4.07 -1.03
C GLN A 52 -1.35 4.00 0.10
N THR A 53 -1.25 4.89 1.09
CA THR A 53 -2.24 4.96 2.18
C THR A 53 -3.60 5.42 1.65
N THR A 54 -3.63 6.46 0.80
CA THR A 54 -4.87 6.89 0.12
C THR A 54 -5.51 5.74 -0.67
N LEU A 55 -4.71 4.92 -1.37
CA LEU A 55 -5.21 3.78 -2.14
C LEU A 55 -5.92 2.75 -1.26
N VAL A 56 -5.37 2.44 -0.08
CA VAL A 56 -5.93 1.40 0.80
C VAL A 56 -6.96 1.91 1.80
N THR A 57 -7.13 3.23 1.91
CA THR A 57 -8.12 3.85 2.82
C THR A 57 -9.26 4.54 2.09
N GLY A 58 -9.04 4.96 0.84
CA GLY A 58 -9.98 5.81 0.10
C GLY A 58 -10.11 7.22 0.67
N THR A 59 -9.19 7.67 1.54
CA THR A 59 -9.26 8.96 2.23
C THR A 59 -8.05 9.84 1.95
N SER A 60 -8.12 11.12 2.32
CA SER A 60 -7.04 12.10 2.17
C SER A 60 -6.00 12.00 3.31
N PRO A 61 -4.78 12.53 3.12
CA PRO A 61 -3.74 12.56 4.16
C PRO A 61 -4.18 13.18 5.48
N SER A 62 -5.06 14.17 5.45
CA SER A 62 -5.62 14.80 6.66
C SER A 62 -6.56 13.89 7.46
N VAL A 63 -7.00 12.78 6.86
CA VAL A 63 -7.87 11.78 7.49
C VAL A 63 -7.10 10.53 7.88
N HIS A 64 -6.22 10.03 7.00
CA HIS A 64 -5.48 8.81 7.28
C HIS A 64 -4.16 9.02 8.04
N GLY A 65 -3.70 10.26 8.26
CA GLY A 65 -2.55 10.59 9.11
C GLY A 65 -1.16 10.43 8.47
N ILE A 66 -1.00 9.74 7.35
CA ILE A 66 0.29 9.60 6.65
C ILE A 66 0.45 10.78 5.69
N VAL A 67 1.20 11.79 6.11
CA VAL A 67 1.30 13.08 5.41
C VAL A 67 2.57 13.26 4.58
N GLY A 68 3.50 12.29 4.61
CA GLY A 68 4.74 12.34 3.85
C GLY A 68 5.49 11.00 3.84
N ASN A 69 6.50 10.90 3.00
CA ASN A 69 7.47 9.80 3.06
C ASN A 69 8.31 9.86 4.34
N GLN A 70 8.54 11.08 4.83
CA GLN A 70 9.13 11.36 6.13
C GLN A 70 8.45 12.62 6.68
N PHE A 71 8.03 12.59 7.93
CA PHE A 71 7.39 13.72 8.58
C PHE A 71 7.62 13.70 10.10
N LEU A 72 7.32 14.80 10.77
CA LEU A 72 7.42 14.88 12.22
C LEU A 72 6.17 14.27 12.85
N ASP A 73 6.36 13.24 13.66
CA ASP A 73 5.36 12.66 14.54
C ASP A 73 6.02 12.34 15.88
N LEU A 74 5.73 13.16 16.89
CA LEU A 74 6.38 13.06 18.22
C LEU A 74 5.93 11.85 19.03
N VAL A 75 4.87 11.16 18.64
CA VAL A 75 4.42 9.91 19.25
C VAL A 75 5.07 8.72 18.56
N ALA A 76 4.93 8.64 17.23
CA ALA A 76 5.49 7.54 16.45
C ALA A 76 7.03 7.54 16.46
N SER A 77 7.66 8.73 16.44
CA SER A 77 9.12 8.91 16.37
C SER A 77 9.56 10.15 17.14
N PRO A 78 9.75 10.06 18.49
CA PRO A 78 10.01 11.20 19.34
C PRO A 78 11.31 11.97 19.02
N ASP A 79 12.33 11.26 18.52
CA ASP A 79 13.70 11.77 18.45
C ASP A 79 14.14 12.16 17.03
N LYS A 80 13.35 11.84 16.01
CA LYS A 80 13.70 12.06 14.59
C LYS A 80 12.46 12.10 13.70
N LEU A 81 12.63 12.46 12.43
CA LEU A 81 11.56 12.32 11.46
C LEU A 81 11.12 10.86 11.35
N PHE A 82 9.82 10.64 11.35
CA PHE A 82 9.21 9.34 11.15
C PHE A 82 9.34 8.93 9.69
N ASN A 83 10.15 7.90 9.42
CA ASN A 83 10.41 7.42 8.06
C ASN A 83 9.45 6.29 7.70
N THR A 84 8.44 6.60 6.93
CA THR A 84 7.42 5.63 6.48
C THR A 84 7.92 4.63 5.42
N GLY A 85 9.16 4.78 4.95
CA GLY A 85 9.83 3.82 4.06
C GLY A 85 10.53 2.67 4.80
N ASP A 86 10.80 2.84 6.10
CA ASP A 86 11.47 1.85 6.95
C ASP A 86 10.44 1.02 7.72
N GLU A 87 10.45 -0.28 7.51
CA GLU A 87 9.50 -1.21 8.16
C GLU A 87 9.71 -1.25 9.67
N THR A 88 10.96 -1.21 10.13
CA THR A 88 11.27 -1.24 11.56
C THR A 88 10.75 0.00 12.27
N GLU A 89 10.92 1.18 11.65
CA GLU A 89 10.37 2.43 12.17
C GLU A 89 8.84 2.43 12.18
N LEU A 90 8.22 1.99 11.08
CA LEU A 90 6.76 1.86 11.01
C LEU A 90 6.22 0.91 12.08
N SER A 91 6.83 -0.26 12.25
CA SER A 91 6.44 -1.23 13.27
C SER A 91 6.60 -0.68 14.69
N ALA A 92 7.67 0.08 14.94
CA ALA A 92 7.87 0.73 16.22
C ALA A 92 6.86 1.87 16.47
N GLY A 93 6.60 2.69 15.45
CA GLY A 93 5.61 3.77 15.48
C GLY A 93 4.20 3.22 15.71
N ASP A 94 3.81 2.20 14.98
CA ASP A 94 2.52 1.54 15.13
C ASP A 94 2.26 1.06 16.58
N ARG A 95 3.27 0.42 17.20
CA ARG A 95 3.17 0.04 18.63
C ARG A 95 3.01 1.24 19.56
N ARG A 96 3.73 2.36 19.30
CA ARG A 96 3.61 3.58 20.12
C ARG A 96 2.26 4.26 19.93
N LEU A 97 1.68 4.16 18.75
CA LEU A 97 0.33 4.65 18.40
C LEU A 97 -0.78 3.67 18.82
N GLY A 98 -0.46 2.58 19.54
CA GLY A 98 -1.45 1.61 20.00
C GLY A 98 -2.10 0.78 18.88
N GLY A 99 -1.38 0.56 17.77
CA GLY A 99 -1.88 -0.16 16.60
C GLY A 99 -2.65 0.72 15.60
N LEU A 100 -2.60 2.05 15.78
CA LEU A 100 -3.27 3.04 14.94
C LEU A 100 -2.24 3.76 14.03
N LEU A 101 -1.45 2.97 13.28
CA LEU A 101 -0.52 3.52 12.28
C LEU A 101 -1.22 4.39 11.24
N VAL A 102 -2.46 4.08 10.95
CA VAL A 102 -3.34 4.78 10.02
C VAL A 102 -4.63 5.12 10.77
N ASP A 103 -5.04 6.40 10.74
CA ASP A 103 -6.15 6.94 11.55
C ASP A 103 -7.55 6.54 11.05
N THR A 104 -7.64 5.63 10.07
CA THR A 104 -8.90 5.20 9.46
C THR A 104 -8.81 3.74 9.02
N PRO A 105 -9.94 3.01 8.95
CA PRO A 105 -9.93 1.63 8.47
C PRO A 105 -9.30 1.48 7.10
N VAL A 106 -8.49 0.44 6.93
CA VAL A 106 -7.85 0.12 5.65
C VAL A 106 -8.62 -0.98 4.92
N LEU A 107 -8.39 -1.08 3.61
CA LEU A 107 -9.05 -2.04 2.74
C LEU A 107 -8.98 -3.48 3.27
N SER A 108 -7.84 -3.89 3.86
CA SER A 108 -7.69 -5.23 4.43
C SER A 108 -8.64 -5.51 5.60
N GLU A 109 -8.93 -4.51 6.43
CA GLU A 109 -9.88 -4.65 7.54
C GLU A 109 -11.31 -4.83 7.01
N ILE A 110 -11.71 -4.00 6.04
CA ILE A 110 -13.03 -4.08 5.39
C ILE A 110 -13.19 -5.44 4.68
N LEU A 111 -12.16 -5.92 4.00
CA LEU A 111 -12.18 -7.23 3.33
C LEU A 111 -12.30 -8.36 4.36
N ALA A 112 -11.53 -8.33 5.44
CA ALA A 112 -11.58 -9.33 6.51
C ALA A 112 -12.98 -9.44 7.15
N GLU A 113 -13.62 -8.31 7.46
CA GLU A 113 -14.99 -8.25 7.97
C GLU A 113 -16.01 -8.89 7.03
N ASN A 114 -15.73 -8.92 5.73
CA ASN A 114 -16.60 -9.50 4.71
C ASN A 114 -16.15 -10.92 4.27
N GLY A 115 -15.24 -11.56 5.00
CA GLY A 115 -14.73 -12.89 4.67
C GLY A 115 -13.89 -12.96 3.39
N LEU A 116 -13.34 -11.82 2.97
CA LEU A 116 -12.46 -11.68 1.81
C LEU A 116 -11.01 -11.49 2.29
N GLU A 117 -10.06 -11.58 1.35
CA GLU A 117 -8.63 -11.54 1.64
C GLU A 117 -7.90 -10.50 0.80
N LEU A 118 -6.82 -9.95 1.34
CA LEU A 118 -5.88 -9.11 0.63
C LEU A 118 -4.48 -9.74 0.65
N ALA A 119 -3.95 -10.05 -0.52
CA ALA A 119 -2.54 -10.41 -0.68
C ALA A 119 -1.75 -9.21 -1.23
N VAL A 120 -0.60 -8.91 -0.64
CA VAL A 120 0.27 -7.81 -1.05
C VAL A 120 1.64 -8.34 -1.43
N VAL A 121 2.13 -7.93 -2.61
CA VAL A 121 3.51 -8.15 -3.05
C VAL A 121 4.10 -6.81 -3.47
N SER A 122 5.25 -6.44 -2.92
CA SER A 122 5.88 -5.16 -3.21
C SER A 122 7.38 -5.29 -3.45
N ALA A 123 7.85 -4.73 -4.56
CA ALA A 123 9.27 -4.53 -4.86
C ALA A 123 9.78 -3.15 -4.38
N GLY A 124 8.91 -2.32 -3.79
CA GLY A 124 9.23 -1.00 -3.25
C GLY A 124 9.96 -1.04 -1.91
N THR A 125 9.83 0.04 -1.13
CA THR A 125 10.38 0.07 0.23
C THR A 125 9.62 -0.89 1.15
N PRO A 126 10.29 -1.51 2.14
CA PRO A 126 9.63 -2.42 3.09
C PRO A 126 8.49 -1.74 3.86
N GLY A 127 8.69 -0.49 4.29
CA GLY A 127 7.63 0.30 4.93
C GLY A 127 6.43 0.56 4.01
N GLY A 128 6.68 0.86 2.71
CA GLY A 128 5.60 0.98 1.73
C GLY A 128 4.81 -0.34 1.57
N CYS A 129 5.49 -1.48 1.59
CA CYS A 129 4.82 -2.78 1.60
C CYS A 129 3.95 -2.96 2.85
N ARG A 130 4.45 -2.56 4.03
CA ARG A 130 3.69 -2.61 5.29
C ARG A 130 2.44 -1.73 5.23
N ILE A 131 2.54 -0.50 4.74
CA ILE A 131 1.41 0.44 4.62
C ILE A 131 0.24 -0.17 3.82
N LEU A 132 0.54 -0.91 2.75
CA LEU A 132 -0.51 -1.54 1.92
C LEU A 132 -1.35 -2.57 2.67
N ASN A 133 -0.81 -3.21 3.70
CA ASN A 133 -1.54 -4.00 4.68
C ASN A 133 -0.74 -4.09 6.00
N HIS A 134 -0.89 -3.12 6.89
CA HIS A 134 -0.19 -3.12 8.19
C HIS A 134 -0.81 -4.10 9.19
N LYS A 135 -2.02 -4.60 8.94
CA LYS A 135 -2.74 -5.61 9.75
C LYS A 135 -2.54 -7.05 9.25
N ALA A 136 -1.58 -7.29 8.35
CA ALA A 136 -1.40 -8.61 7.72
C ALA A 136 -1.14 -9.73 8.75
N GLU A 137 -0.34 -9.45 9.79
CA GLU A 137 -0.05 -10.42 10.85
C GLU A 137 -1.32 -10.80 11.63
N GLU A 138 -2.11 -9.82 12.04
CA GLU A 138 -3.34 -10.00 12.81
C GLU A 138 -4.42 -10.74 12.02
N GLN A 139 -4.46 -10.49 10.70
CA GLN A 139 -5.46 -11.04 9.79
C GLN A 139 -5.06 -12.39 9.17
N ASN A 140 -3.83 -12.85 9.38
CA ASN A 140 -3.23 -13.97 8.65
C ASN A 140 -3.32 -13.77 7.11
N PHE A 141 -3.07 -12.55 6.65
CA PHE A 141 -3.04 -12.19 5.23
C PHE A 141 -1.61 -12.17 4.72
N PHE A 142 -1.43 -12.58 3.47
CA PHE A 142 -0.11 -12.63 2.84
C PHE A 142 0.41 -11.22 2.53
N ARG A 143 1.66 -10.95 2.96
CA ARG A 143 2.40 -9.74 2.61
C ARG A 143 3.85 -10.12 2.30
N PHE A 144 4.32 -9.83 1.09
CA PHE A 144 5.69 -10.12 0.68
C PHE A 144 6.43 -8.86 0.27
N ALA A 145 7.49 -8.54 1.02
CA ALA A 145 8.40 -7.43 0.76
C ALA A 145 9.67 -7.95 0.08
N LEU A 146 9.81 -7.77 -1.23
CA LEU A 146 10.94 -8.30 -2.01
C LEU A 146 12.30 -7.80 -1.50
N LYS A 147 12.40 -6.56 -1.04
CA LYS A 147 13.64 -5.97 -0.50
C LYS A 147 13.94 -6.36 0.95
N ARG A 148 12.98 -6.88 1.67
CA ARG A 148 13.07 -7.31 3.07
C ARG A 148 12.22 -8.58 3.26
N PRO A 149 12.66 -9.75 2.74
CA PRO A 149 11.90 -11.00 2.87
C PRO A 149 11.62 -11.40 4.32
N ASP A 150 12.49 -11.02 5.24
CA ASP A 150 12.33 -11.20 6.69
C ASP A 150 11.19 -10.35 7.31
N ALA A 151 10.74 -9.29 6.63
CA ALA A 151 9.58 -8.47 7.00
C ALA A 151 8.30 -8.93 6.31
N SER A 152 8.32 -10.07 5.64
CA SER A 152 7.14 -10.65 4.98
C SER A 152 6.29 -11.43 5.98
N VAL A 153 4.98 -11.46 5.71
CA VAL A 153 4.01 -12.23 6.50
C VAL A 153 3.54 -13.39 5.64
N PRO A 154 3.93 -14.64 5.99
CA PRO A 154 3.39 -15.82 5.32
C PRO A 154 1.91 -16.00 5.67
N SER A 155 1.18 -16.68 4.80
CA SER A 155 -0.20 -17.09 5.08
C SER A 155 -0.40 -18.51 4.56
N ASP A 156 -0.99 -19.36 5.38
CA ASP A 156 -1.30 -20.75 5.04
C ASP A 156 -2.30 -20.83 3.87
N ARG A 157 -3.01 -19.74 3.61
CA ARG A 157 -4.07 -19.67 2.58
C ARG A 157 -3.53 -19.54 1.16
N ILE A 158 -2.23 -19.24 1.01
CA ILE A 158 -1.60 -19.06 -0.32
C ILE A 158 -0.79 -20.28 -0.74
N THR A 159 -0.57 -21.24 0.13
CA THR A 159 0.20 -22.46 -0.13
C THR A 159 -0.61 -23.63 -0.72
N ALA A 160 -1.86 -23.40 -1.08
CA ALA A 160 -2.73 -24.41 -1.68
C ALA A 160 -2.89 -24.26 -3.20
#